data_93c4c2d713d96a9bef8942205aa7e9a3
#
_entry.id   93c4c2d713d96a9bef8942205aa7e9a3
#
_cell.length_a   1.000
_cell.length_b   1.000
_cell.length_c   1.000
_cell.angle_alpha   90.00
_cell.angle_beta   90.00
_cell.angle_gamma   90.00
#
_symmetry.space_group_name_H-M   'P 1'
#
loop_
_entity.id
_entity.type
_entity.pdbx_description
1 polymer ?
#
loop_
_entity_poly.entity_id
_entity_poly.type
_entity_poly.pdbx_seq_one_letter_code
_entity_poly.pdbx_strand_id
1 'polypeptide(L)' 'SYKLEVFNMMGRLVKNIHTGFLVPGNYTFSWNGRLNNSSQASSGTYFLVVSNDASSSVNKMLLLK' A
#
# COMPACT_ATOMS: atom_id res chain seq x y z
N SER A 1 0.13 4.74 15.49
CA SER A 1 0.24 3.56 14.63
C SER A 1 -0.04 3.92 13.18
N TYR A 2 0.68 3.31 12.27
CA TYR A 2 0.55 3.55 10.84
C TYR A 2 0.09 2.29 10.12
N LYS A 3 -0.69 2.50 9.06
CA LYS A 3 -1.03 1.45 8.11
C LYS A 3 -0.58 1.88 6.73
N LEU A 4 0.08 0.97 6.04
CA LEU A 4 0.45 1.14 4.63
C LEU A 4 -0.24 0.03 3.85
N GLU A 5 -1.21 0.40 3.04
CA GLU A 5 -2.10 -0.54 2.38
C GLU A 5 -2.20 -0.22 0.90
N VAL A 6 -2.27 -1.25 0.07
CA VAL A 6 -2.44 -1.10 -1.37
C VAL A 6 -3.86 -1.51 -1.75
N PHE A 7 -4.54 -0.64 -2.49
CA PHE A 7 -5.89 -0.87 -2.99
C PHE A 7 -5.88 -0.89 -4.52
N ASN A 8 -6.78 -1.65 -5.09
CA ASN A 8 -6.97 -1.65 -6.55
C ASN A 8 -7.95 -0.54 -6.96
N MET A 9 -8.23 -0.46 -8.26
CA MET A 9 -9.13 0.57 -8.82
C MET A 9 -10.57 0.44 -8.32
N MET A 10 -10.95 -0.73 -7.82
CA MET A 10 -12.30 -0.93 -7.30
C MET A 10 -12.40 -0.62 -5.80
N GLY A 11 -11.29 -0.15 -5.20
CA GLY A 11 -11.26 0.17 -3.79
C GLY A 11 -11.09 -1.04 -2.88
N ARG A 12 -10.68 -2.17 -3.42
CA ARG A 12 -10.44 -3.38 -2.62
C ARG A 12 -9.01 -3.41 -2.13
N LEU A 13 -8.83 -3.76 -0.86
CA LEU A 13 -7.52 -3.99 -0.28
C LEU A 13 -6.89 -5.22 -0.92
N VAL A 14 -5.70 -5.05 -1.49
CA VAL A 14 -4.98 -6.16 -2.14
C VAL A 14 -3.69 -6.53 -1.41
N LYS A 15 -3.12 -5.61 -0.66
CA LYS A 15 -1.90 -5.89 0.10
C LYS A 15 -1.78 -4.97 1.30
N ASN A 16 -1.43 -5.55 2.44
CA ASN A 16 -1.02 -4.79 3.62
C ASN A 16 0.51 -4.82 3.66
N ILE A 17 1.14 -3.65 3.50
CA ILE A 17 2.61 -3.56 3.49
C ILE A 17 3.16 -3.42 4.89
N HIS A 18 2.50 -2.62 5.72
CA HIS A 18 2.95 -2.40 7.09
C HIS A 18 1.77 -2.02 7.96
N THR A 19 1.74 -2.58 9.14
CA THR A 19 0.82 -2.16 10.21
C THR A 19 1.62 -2.13 11.49
N GLY A 20 1.62 -1.00 12.17
CA GLY A 20 2.30 -0.89 13.43
C GLY A 20 2.88 0.47 13.68
N PHE A 21 3.78 0.51 14.63
CA PHE A 21 4.38 1.73 15.12
C PHE A 21 5.60 2.11 14.30
N LEU A 22 5.72 3.41 13.97
CA LEU A 22 6.91 3.95 13.32
C LEU A 22 7.41 5.13 14.15
N VAL A 23 8.71 5.12 14.46
CA VAL A 23 9.33 6.30 15.08
C VAL A 23 9.56 7.38 14.03
N PRO A 24 9.66 8.66 14.42
CA PRO A 24 9.91 9.72 13.45
C PRO A 24 11.19 9.46 12.65
N GLY A 25 11.13 9.74 11.35
CA GLY A 25 12.26 9.53 10.45
C GLY A 25 11.78 9.40 9.02
N ASN A 26 12.72 9.11 8.13
CA ASN A 26 12.43 8.89 6.72
C ASN A 26 12.40 7.40 6.44
N TYR A 27 11.35 6.94 5.79
CA TYR A 27 11.17 5.54 5.46
C TYR A 27 10.93 5.36 3.97
N THR A 28 11.42 4.24 3.46
CA THR A 28 11.13 3.82 2.09
C THR A 28 10.47 2.46 2.14
N PHE A 29 9.30 2.35 1.54
CA PHE A 29 8.58 1.10 1.41
C PHE A 29 8.40 0.81 -0.07
N SER A 30 8.47 -0.45 -0.42
CA SER A 30 8.25 -0.87 -1.81
C SER A 30 7.27 -2.02 -1.86
N TRP A 31 6.57 -2.14 -2.99
CA TRP A 31 5.63 -3.22 -3.24
C TRP A 31 6.07 -3.95 -4.50
N ASN A 32 6.19 -5.27 -4.40
CA ASN A 32 6.67 -6.09 -5.50
C ASN A 32 5.54 -6.63 -6.39
N GLY A 33 4.31 -6.12 -6.23
CA GLY A 33 3.17 -6.58 -7.01
C GLY A 33 2.54 -7.86 -6.48
N ARG A 34 2.93 -8.31 -5.31
CA ARG A 34 2.34 -9.51 -4.70
C ARG A 34 1.14 -9.13 -3.84
N LEU A 35 0.07 -9.90 -3.97
CA LEU A 35 -1.12 -9.77 -3.14
C LEU A 35 -0.90 -10.42 -1.78
N ASN A 36 -1.83 -10.23 -0.86
CA ASN A 36 -1.76 -10.86 0.47
C ASN A 36 -1.71 -12.39 0.39
N ASN A 37 -2.35 -12.97 -0.61
CA ASN A 37 -2.35 -14.43 -0.80
C ASN A 37 -1.15 -14.94 -1.60
N SER A 38 -0.13 -14.10 -1.80
CA SER A 38 1.09 -14.39 -2.54
C SER A 38 0.93 -14.53 -4.05
N SER A 39 -0.28 -14.35 -4.58
CA SER A 39 -0.47 -14.27 -6.04
C SER A 39 0.08 -12.96 -6.57
N GLN A 40 0.29 -12.90 -7.87
CA GLN A 40 0.71 -11.66 -8.50
C GLN A 40 -0.50 -10.80 -8.88
N ALA A 41 -0.40 -9.50 -8.62
CA ALA A 41 -1.38 -8.55 -9.09
C ALA A 41 -1.26 -8.37 -10.60
N SER A 42 -2.36 -8.08 -11.27
CA SER A 42 -2.33 -7.75 -12.68
C SER A 42 -1.80 -6.34 -12.89
N SER A 43 -1.28 -6.07 -14.09
CA SER A 43 -0.85 -4.72 -14.46
C SER A 43 -2.03 -3.75 -14.36
N GLY A 44 -1.78 -2.56 -13.89
CA GLY A 44 -2.81 -1.56 -13.76
C GLY A 44 -2.50 -0.51 -12.71
N THR A 45 -3.51 0.26 -12.37
CA THR A 45 -3.40 1.33 -11.40
C THR A 45 -3.76 0.83 -10.01
N TYR A 46 -2.94 1.20 -9.05
CA TYR A 46 -3.14 0.87 -7.64
C TYR A 46 -2.94 2.12 -6.79
N PHE A 47 -3.43 2.08 -5.57
CA PHE A 47 -3.32 3.20 -4.64
C PHE A 47 -2.65 2.74 -3.36
N LEU A 48 -1.59 3.43 -2.99
CA LEU A 48 -0.97 3.24 -1.69
C LEU A 48 -1.60 4.23 -0.71
N VAL A 49 -2.22 3.71 0.33
CA VAL A 49 -2.81 4.53 1.36
C VAL A 49 -1.94 4.44 2.61
N VAL A 50 -1.44 5.59 3.05
CA VAL A 50 -0.70 5.71 4.29
C VAL A 50 -1.59 6.42 5.28
N SER A 51 -1.92 5.76 6.38
CA SER A 51 -2.84 6.34 7.36
C SER A 51 -2.35 6.14 8.78
N ASN A 52 -2.76 7.06 9.65
CA ASN A 52 -2.58 6.95 11.09
C ASN A 52 -3.84 7.46 11.78
N ASP A 53 -3.78 7.61 13.11
CA ASP A 53 -4.95 8.03 13.88
C ASP A 53 -5.43 9.45 13.56
N ALA A 54 -4.57 10.26 12.97
CA ALA A 54 -4.86 11.68 12.73
C ALA A 54 -5.11 12.03 11.27
N SER A 55 -4.53 11.27 10.33
CA SER A 55 -4.60 11.65 8.92
C SER A 55 -4.34 10.46 8.02
N SER A 56 -4.60 10.67 6.73
CA SER A 56 -4.26 9.69 5.71
C SER A 56 -3.84 10.40 4.43
N SER A 57 -3.05 9.71 3.63
CA SER A 57 -2.67 10.18 2.30
C SER A 57 -2.79 9.04 1.31
N VAL A 58 -3.07 9.38 0.05
CA VAL A 58 -3.26 8.41 -1.02
C VAL A 58 -2.29 8.73 -2.13
N ASN A 59 -1.54 7.72 -2.57
CA ASN A 59 -0.59 7.85 -3.67
C ASN A 59 -0.95 6.87 -4.77
N LYS A 60 -1.06 7.38 -5.98
CA LYS A 60 -1.37 6.56 -7.14
C LYS A 60 -0.11 5.89 -7.64
N MET A 61 -0.20 4.60 -7.94
CA MET A 61 0.90 3.81 -8.48
C MET A 61 0.48 3.10 -9.74
N LEU A 62 1.45 2.89 -10.63
CA LEU A 62 1.22 2.13 -11.84
C LEU A 62 2.10 0.88 -11.78
N LEU A 63 1.46 -0.29 -11.87
CA LEU A 63 2.16 -1.57 -11.93
C LEU A 63 2.21 -2.03 -13.37
N LEU A 64 3.43 -2.24 -13.86
CA LEU A 64 3.67 -2.73 -15.22
C LEU A 64 4.40 -4.07 -15.14
N LYS A 65 3.91 -5.02 -15.89
CA LYS A 65 4.52 -6.34 -15.98
C LYS A 65 5.07 -6.63 -17.34
#